data_9b1d3e86720b63b71185bea2267fb631
#
_entry.id   9b1d3e86720b63b71185bea2267fb631
#
_cell.length_a   1.000
_cell.length_b   1.000
_cell.length_c   1.000
_cell.angle_alpha   90.00
_cell.angle_beta   90.00
_cell.angle_gamma   90.00
#
_symmetry.space_group_name_H-M   'P 1'
#
loop_
_entity.id
_entity.type
_entity.pdbx_description
1 polymer ?
#
loop_
_entity_poly.entity_id
_entity_poly.type
_entity_poly.pdbx_seq_one_letter_code
_entity_poly.pdbx_strand_id
1 'polypeptide(L)'
;KGGTVFVGTHLLVAVGRKPNTDRLNLDAAGIKHGRAGIETDDSLRSSNRKVYAIGDVAGRGQFTHVAGYQAGVIIRSMLFALPSKARADHIPHVTYTDPELAQVGLGETAARQKYGAALQVLKLGFDAADRAQAEGKTEGMIKVMVIKGRPVGATIAGPNAGEMIGIWALVLANRLKMGAIAGMVLPYPSMGELSKRVAGAYFSPKLFEN
;
A
#
# COMPACT_ATOMS: atom_id res chain seq x y z
N LYS A 1 -18.06 27.95 -16.91
CA LYS A 1 -17.69 29.20 -17.60
C LYS A 1 -16.47 28.87 -18.46
N GLY A 2 -16.66 28.56 -19.78
CA GLY A 2 -15.58 28.28 -20.70
C GLY A 2 -14.87 26.93 -20.51
N GLY A 3 -15.61 25.84 -20.32
CA GLY A 3 -15.02 24.50 -20.24
C GLY A 3 -14.77 23.91 -21.62
N THR A 4 -13.67 23.14 -21.76
CA THR A 4 -13.41 22.36 -22.96
C THR A 4 -14.49 21.29 -23.12
N VAL A 5 -15.11 21.24 -24.31
CA VAL A 5 -16.11 20.23 -24.65
C VAL A 5 -15.41 19.05 -25.31
N PHE A 6 -15.59 17.86 -24.76
CA PHE A 6 -15.15 16.60 -25.36
C PHE A 6 -16.36 15.90 -25.98
N VAL A 7 -16.24 15.48 -27.23
CA VAL A 7 -17.27 14.72 -27.94
C VAL A 7 -16.82 13.27 -28.06
N GLY A 8 -17.68 12.34 -27.68
CA GLY A 8 -17.40 10.90 -27.73
C GLY A 8 -18.67 10.08 -27.96
N THR A 9 -18.52 8.81 -28.31
CA THR A 9 -19.65 7.88 -28.53
C THR A 9 -20.12 7.22 -27.23
N HIS A 10 -19.24 7.12 -26.23
CA HIS A 10 -19.51 6.46 -24.96
C HIS A 10 -18.91 7.27 -23.81
N LEU A 11 -19.58 7.25 -22.66
CA LEU A 11 -19.10 7.88 -21.42
C LEU A 11 -18.84 6.79 -20.36
N LEU A 12 -17.59 6.70 -19.88
CA LEU A 12 -17.24 5.91 -18.71
C LEU A 12 -17.22 6.80 -17.46
N VAL A 13 -18.07 6.50 -16.47
CA VAL A 13 -18.09 7.17 -15.17
C VAL A 13 -17.41 6.26 -14.14
N ALA A 14 -16.15 6.57 -13.79
CA ALA A 14 -15.32 5.79 -12.86
C ALA A 14 -14.76 6.67 -11.74
N VAL A 15 -15.61 7.49 -11.12
CA VAL A 15 -15.23 8.56 -10.16
C VAL A 15 -15.23 8.13 -8.69
N GLY A 16 -15.37 6.83 -8.41
CA GLY A 16 -15.34 6.30 -7.04
C GLY A 16 -16.35 5.19 -6.81
N ARG A 17 -16.44 4.75 -5.54
CA ARG A 17 -17.34 3.70 -5.08
C ARG A 17 -18.07 4.11 -3.83
N LYS A 18 -19.31 3.64 -3.68
CA LYS A 18 -20.13 3.77 -2.47
C LYS A 18 -20.34 2.37 -1.88
N PRO A 19 -20.14 2.16 -0.57
CA PRO A 19 -20.49 0.91 0.08
C PRO A 19 -21.99 0.59 -0.06
N ASN A 20 -22.33 -0.66 -0.35
CA ASN A 20 -23.72 -1.10 -0.48
C ASN A 20 -24.30 -1.41 0.90
N THR A 21 -24.81 -0.40 1.58
CA THR A 21 -25.43 -0.50 2.92
C THR A 21 -26.93 -0.29 2.93
N ASP A 22 -27.50 0.25 1.86
CA ASP A 22 -28.87 0.77 1.79
C ASP A 22 -29.97 -0.28 2.07
N ARG A 23 -29.67 -1.58 1.89
CA ARG A 23 -30.63 -2.70 2.08
C ARG A 23 -30.37 -3.56 3.32
N LEU A 24 -29.46 -3.13 4.20
CA LEU A 24 -29.03 -3.94 5.35
C LEU A 24 -29.80 -3.64 6.64
N ASN A 25 -30.67 -2.61 6.63
CA ASN A 25 -31.45 -2.16 7.79
C ASN A 25 -30.59 -2.01 9.07
N LEU A 26 -29.45 -1.33 8.92
CA LEU A 26 -28.39 -1.26 9.92
C LEU A 26 -28.85 -0.59 11.23
N ASP A 27 -29.75 0.41 11.14
CA ASP A 27 -30.29 1.11 12.31
C ASP A 27 -31.10 0.17 13.19
N ALA A 28 -31.94 -0.69 12.61
CA ALA A 28 -32.72 -1.68 13.35
C ALA A 28 -31.81 -2.73 14.02
N ALA A 29 -30.64 -2.98 13.48
CA ALA A 29 -29.64 -3.86 14.07
C ALA A 29 -28.73 -3.16 15.11
N GLY A 30 -28.91 -1.87 15.35
CA GLY A 30 -28.07 -1.06 16.26
C GLY A 30 -26.64 -0.88 15.74
N ILE A 31 -26.45 -0.87 14.40
CA ILE A 31 -25.15 -0.78 13.77
C ILE A 31 -24.87 0.65 13.32
N LYS A 32 -23.82 1.27 13.86
CA LYS A 32 -23.35 2.58 13.43
C LYS A 32 -22.73 2.50 12.04
N HIS A 33 -23.16 3.40 11.18
CA HIS A 33 -22.65 3.50 9.83
C HIS A 33 -22.69 4.94 9.33
N GLY A 34 -21.95 5.21 8.27
CA GLY A 34 -21.90 6.52 7.64
C GLY A 34 -21.64 6.40 6.13
N ARG A 35 -21.28 7.50 5.49
CA ARG A 35 -20.98 7.56 4.05
C ARG A 35 -19.84 6.59 3.66
N ALA A 36 -18.88 6.36 4.55
CA ALA A 36 -17.76 5.48 4.32
C ALA A 36 -18.09 3.99 4.49
N GLY A 37 -19.25 3.64 5.08
CA GLY A 37 -19.66 2.26 5.37
C GLY A 37 -19.97 2.03 6.85
N ILE A 38 -19.90 0.78 7.29
CA ILE A 38 -20.12 0.34 8.67
C ILE A 38 -18.89 0.70 9.51
N GLU A 39 -19.10 1.38 10.65
CA GLU A 39 -18.04 1.68 11.59
C GLU A 39 -17.61 0.42 12.35
N THR A 40 -16.31 0.15 12.34
CA THR A 40 -15.72 -1.01 13.03
C THR A 40 -14.51 -0.61 13.87
N ASP A 41 -14.27 -1.39 14.94
CA ASP A 41 -13.01 -1.35 15.68
C ASP A 41 -11.89 -2.09 14.90
N ASP A 42 -10.68 -2.15 15.48
CA ASP A 42 -9.55 -2.84 14.85
C ASP A 42 -9.71 -4.37 14.77
N SER A 43 -10.65 -4.93 15.52
CA SER A 43 -11.04 -6.33 15.40
C SER A 43 -12.14 -6.56 14.35
N LEU A 44 -12.48 -5.51 13.58
CA LEU A 44 -13.52 -5.51 12.54
C LEU A 44 -14.94 -5.73 13.10
N ARG A 45 -15.14 -5.49 14.39
CA ARG A 45 -16.41 -5.62 15.08
C ARG A 45 -17.17 -4.30 15.01
N SER A 46 -18.45 -4.35 14.67
CA SER A 46 -19.33 -3.17 14.63
C SER A 46 -19.76 -2.73 16.05
N SER A 47 -20.58 -1.66 16.13
CA SER A 47 -21.24 -1.26 17.38
C SER A 47 -22.14 -2.35 17.93
N ASN A 48 -22.76 -3.18 17.09
CA ASN A 48 -23.38 -4.43 17.50
C ASN A 48 -22.33 -5.52 17.61
N ARG A 49 -21.96 -5.90 18.83
CA ARG A 49 -20.85 -6.84 19.10
C ARG A 49 -21.01 -8.24 18.52
N LYS A 50 -22.19 -8.59 18.02
CA LYS A 50 -22.44 -9.86 17.32
C LYS A 50 -22.20 -9.78 15.81
N VAL A 51 -21.92 -8.57 15.29
CA VAL A 51 -21.79 -8.30 13.86
C VAL A 51 -20.39 -7.77 13.55
N TYR A 52 -19.77 -8.36 12.55
CA TYR A 52 -18.50 -7.92 11.97
C TYR A 52 -18.75 -7.39 10.57
N ALA A 53 -17.92 -6.44 10.12
CA ALA A 53 -17.93 -5.95 8.75
C ALA A 53 -16.52 -6.02 8.16
N ILE A 54 -16.42 -6.52 6.92
CA ILE A 54 -15.17 -6.66 6.16
C ILE A 54 -15.36 -6.20 4.72
N GLY A 55 -14.25 -5.91 4.05
CA GLY A 55 -14.25 -5.43 2.68
C GLY A 55 -14.80 -4.03 2.54
N ASP A 56 -15.33 -3.74 1.37
CA ASP A 56 -15.79 -2.39 0.99
C ASP A 56 -16.82 -1.81 1.95
N VAL A 57 -17.68 -2.66 2.51
CA VAL A 57 -18.73 -2.23 3.46
C VAL A 57 -18.18 -1.73 4.78
N ALA A 58 -16.96 -2.12 5.16
CA ALA A 58 -16.30 -1.67 6.39
C ALA A 58 -15.58 -0.32 6.25
N GLY A 59 -15.54 0.27 5.05
CA GLY A 59 -14.97 1.59 4.80
C GLY A 59 -13.45 1.71 5.05
N ARG A 60 -12.74 0.59 5.21
CA ARG A 60 -11.31 0.55 5.56
C ARG A 60 -10.40 0.24 4.35
N GLY A 61 -10.84 0.56 3.16
CA GLY A 61 -10.16 0.28 1.89
C GLY A 61 -11.03 -0.54 0.96
N GLN A 62 -11.16 -0.08 -0.28
CA GLN A 62 -12.06 -0.68 -1.28
C GLN A 62 -11.26 -1.50 -2.30
N PHE A 63 -10.57 -2.55 -1.80
CA PHE A 63 -9.76 -3.46 -2.60
C PHE A 63 -10.06 -4.91 -2.24
N THR A 64 -10.06 -5.79 -3.22
CA THR A 64 -10.31 -7.22 -3.04
C THR A 64 -9.33 -7.86 -2.05
N HIS A 65 -8.05 -7.50 -2.12
CA HIS A 65 -7.03 -8.02 -1.21
C HIS A 65 -7.22 -7.53 0.24
N VAL A 66 -7.82 -6.36 0.46
CA VAL A 66 -8.19 -5.88 1.80
C VAL A 66 -9.30 -6.74 2.39
N ALA A 67 -10.33 -7.07 1.59
CA ALA A 67 -11.41 -7.95 2.04
C ALA A 67 -10.87 -9.34 2.45
N GLY A 68 -9.98 -9.92 1.64
CA GLY A 68 -9.33 -11.20 1.95
C GLY A 68 -8.48 -11.15 3.21
N TYR A 69 -7.67 -10.10 3.38
CA TYR A 69 -6.88 -9.87 4.60
C TYR A 69 -7.77 -9.76 5.84
N GLN A 70 -8.83 -8.96 5.77
CA GLN A 70 -9.77 -8.75 6.87
C GLN A 70 -10.53 -10.04 7.23
N ALA A 71 -10.89 -10.86 6.24
CA ALA A 71 -11.45 -12.19 6.49
C ALA A 71 -10.48 -13.05 7.30
N GLY A 72 -9.19 -13.05 6.96
CA GLY A 72 -8.15 -13.74 7.72
C GLY A 72 -8.03 -13.26 9.18
N VAL A 73 -8.19 -11.96 9.43
CA VAL A 73 -8.20 -11.39 10.79
C VAL A 73 -9.37 -11.95 11.61
N ILE A 74 -10.57 -11.99 11.04
CA ILE A 74 -11.76 -12.51 11.72
C ILE A 74 -11.63 -14.02 11.98
N ILE A 75 -11.22 -14.79 10.98
CA ILE A 75 -11.05 -16.24 11.12
C ILE A 75 -10.08 -16.58 12.23
N ARG A 76 -8.93 -15.92 12.30
CA ARG A 76 -7.96 -16.13 13.39
C ARG A 76 -8.56 -15.85 14.75
N SER A 77 -9.30 -14.75 14.87
CA SER A 77 -9.90 -14.34 16.12
C SER A 77 -11.05 -15.25 16.56
N MET A 78 -11.94 -15.64 15.62
CA MET A 78 -13.17 -16.37 15.95
C MET A 78 -12.97 -17.88 16.05
N LEU A 79 -12.19 -18.46 15.13
CA LEU A 79 -12.03 -19.92 15.09
C LEU A 79 -10.84 -20.44 15.88
N PHE A 80 -9.78 -19.64 15.97
CA PHE A 80 -8.54 -20.06 16.63
C PHE A 80 -8.25 -19.32 17.94
N ALA A 81 -9.16 -18.43 18.38
CA ALA A 81 -8.99 -17.60 19.58
C ALA A 81 -7.65 -16.82 19.61
N LEU A 82 -7.05 -16.56 18.45
CA LEU A 82 -5.80 -15.81 18.32
C LEU A 82 -6.12 -14.32 18.24
N PRO A 83 -5.62 -13.48 19.17
CA PRO A 83 -5.82 -12.04 19.10
C PRO A 83 -5.31 -11.47 17.78
N SER A 84 -6.21 -10.95 16.95
CA SER A 84 -5.89 -10.39 15.65
C SER A 84 -6.52 -9.01 15.50
N LYS A 85 -5.77 -8.07 14.93
CA LYS A 85 -6.22 -6.71 14.61
C LYS A 85 -5.92 -6.38 13.17
N ALA A 86 -6.87 -5.76 12.50
CA ALA A 86 -6.67 -5.24 11.16
C ALA A 86 -5.78 -4.00 11.21
N ARG A 87 -4.70 -4.02 10.43
CA ARG A 87 -3.77 -2.91 10.24
C ARG A 87 -3.86 -2.42 8.80
N ALA A 88 -3.71 -1.11 8.60
CA ALA A 88 -3.76 -0.51 7.26
C ALA A 88 -2.36 -0.10 6.75
N ASP A 89 -1.36 -0.03 7.62
CA ASP A 89 -0.05 0.52 7.33
C ASP A 89 0.81 -0.32 6.36
N HIS A 90 0.39 -1.54 6.04
CA HIS A 90 1.08 -2.45 5.13
C HIS A 90 0.22 -2.90 3.94
N ILE A 91 -0.96 -2.31 3.78
CA ILE A 91 -1.85 -2.61 2.65
C ILE A 91 -1.34 -1.87 1.41
N PRO A 92 -0.92 -2.57 0.36
CA PRO A 92 -0.52 -1.93 -0.88
C PRO A 92 -1.74 -1.52 -1.70
N HIS A 93 -1.56 -0.52 -2.55
CA HIS A 93 -2.51 -0.17 -3.60
C HIS A 93 -1.76 0.15 -4.89
N VAL A 94 -2.37 -0.18 -6.00
CA VAL A 94 -1.79 -0.04 -7.33
C VAL A 94 -2.79 0.62 -8.26
N THR A 95 -2.31 1.57 -9.04
CA THR A 95 -3.00 2.11 -10.21
C THR A 95 -2.33 1.48 -11.43
N TYR A 96 -3.09 0.67 -12.17
CA TYR A 96 -2.62 -0.11 -13.31
C TYR A 96 -2.65 0.72 -14.60
N THR A 97 -2.00 1.87 -14.54
CA THR A 97 -1.66 2.66 -15.73
C THR A 97 -0.43 2.03 -16.41
N ASP A 98 -0.02 2.56 -17.57
CA ASP A 98 1.24 2.23 -18.19
C ASP A 98 2.08 3.53 -18.31
N PRO A 99 3.14 3.67 -17.50
CA PRO A 99 3.64 2.77 -16.45
C PRO A 99 2.74 2.71 -15.20
N GLU A 100 2.85 1.61 -14.44
CA GLU A 100 2.11 1.40 -13.19
C GLU A 100 2.57 2.33 -12.07
N LEU A 101 1.64 2.63 -11.13
CA LEU A 101 1.94 3.35 -9.89
C LEU A 101 1.50 2.52 -8.68
N ALA A 102 2.46 2.12 -7.86
CA ALA A 102 2.23 1.33 -6.65
C ALA A 102 2.68 2.08 -5.39
N GLN A 103 1.93 1.92 -4.32
CA GLN A 103 2.19 2.57 -3.03
C GLN A 103 1.86 1.63 -1.88
N VAL A 104 2.68 1.66 -0.81
CA VAL A 104 2.37 1.03 0.48
C VAL A 104 2.87 1.92 1.62
N GLY A 105 2.14 1.97 2.73
CA GLY A 105 2.47 2.80 3.88
C GLY A 105 2.35 4.30 3.59
N LEU A 106 3.20 5.13 4.19
CA LEU A 106 3.15 6.57 4.05
C LEU A 106 3.80 7.04 2.75
N GLY A 107 3.10 7.90 2.00
CA GLY A 107 3.72 8.70 0.95
C GLY A 107 4.64 9.78 1.53
N GLU A 108 5.52 10.36 0.71
CA GLU A 108 6.52 11.32 1.16
C GLU A 108 5.93 12.51 1.93
N THR A 109 4.86 13.11 1.42
CA THR A 109 4.22 14.27 2.06
C THR A 109 3.74 13.93 3.47
N ALA A 110 3.00 12.82 3.62
CA ALA A 110 2.50 12.38 4.92
C ALA A 110 3.63 11.95 5.87
N ALA A 111 4.69 11.33 5.34
CA ALA A 111 5.85 10.95 6.11
C ALA A 111 6.63 12.18 6.61
N ARG A 112 6.79 13.22 5.76
CA ARG A 112 7.42 14.49 6.17
C ARG A 112 6.61 15.22 7.23
N GLN A 113 5.29 15.28 7.07
CA GLN A 113 4.41 15.87 8.09
C GLN A 113 4.52 15.16 9.43
N LYS A 114 4.63 13.84 9.43
CA LYS A 114 4.68 13.03 10.65
C LYS A 114 6.04 13.02 11.34
N TYR A 115 7.13 13.00 10.57
CA TYR A 115 8.47 12.74 11.11
C TYR A 115 9.46 13.89 10.94
N GLY A 116 9.11 14.91 10.17
CA GLY A 116 9.93 16.11 9.97
C GLY A 116 11.35 15.78 9.50
N ALA A 117 12.34 16.41 10.13
CA ALA A 117 13.76 16.24 9.80
C ALA A 117 14.33 14.83 10.07
N ALA A 118 13.65 14.00 10.86
CA ALA A 118 14.10 12.62 11.10
C ALA A 118 13.86 11.70 9.90
N LEU A 119 13.04 12.13 8.93
CA LEU A 119 12.73 11.33 7.73
C LEU A 119 13.91 11.35 6.76
N GLN A 120 14.36 10.16 6.37
CA GLN A 120 15.21 9.95 5.20
C GLN A 120 14.34 9.48 4.02
N VAL A 121 14.52 10.09 2.87
CA VAL A 121 13.86 9.70 1.62
C VAL A 121 14.92 9.21 0.66
N LEU A 122 14.86 7.94 0.32
CA LEU A 122 15.73 7.34 -0.68
C LEU A 122 14.99 7.27 -2.01
N LYS A 123 15.67 7.57 -3.10
CA LYS A 123 15.11 7.53 -4.45
C LYS A 123 16.13 6.90 -5.39
N LEU A 124 15.65 6.01 -6.27
CA LEU A 124 16.46 5.40 -7.31
C LEU A 124 15.62 5.26 -8.59
N GLY A 125 16.19 5.58 -9.74
CA GLY A 125 15.54 5.44 -11.04
C GLY A 125 15.59 4.02 -11.56
N PHE A 126 14.69 3.66 -12.48
CA PHE A 126 14.69 2.36 -13.15
C PHE A 126 15.92 2.18 -14.07
N ASP A 127 16.52 3.26 -14.53
CA ASP A 127 17.80 3.27 -15.23
C ASP A 127 18.95 2.59 -14.47
N ALA A 128 18.84 2.49 -13.15
CA ALA A 128 19.79 1.74 -12.32
C ALA A 128 19.59 0.21 -12.36
N ALA A 129 18.52 -0.31 -12.96
CA ALA A 129 18.24 -1.75 -13.01
C ALA A 129 18.64 -2.33 -14.37
N ASP A 130 19.52 -3.35 -14.39
CA ASP A 130 20.01 -3.97 -15.62
C ASP A 130 18.89 -4.59 -16.45
N ARG A 131 17.84 -5.13 -15.80
CA ARG A 131 16.65 -5.63 -16.50
C ARG A 131 15.88 -4.51 -17.19
N ALA A 132 15.76 -3.34 -16.59
CA ALA A 132 15.09 -2.19 -17.19
C ALA A 132 15.88 -1.68 -18.41
N GLN A 133 17.22 -1.66 -18.32
CA GLN A 133 18.08 -1.34 -19.45
C GLN A 133 17.89 -2.32 -20.59
N ALA A 134 17.90 -3.64 -20.30
CA ALA A 134 17.74 -4.68 -21.32
C ALA A 134 16.38 -4.63 -22.05
N GLU A 135 15.32 -4.20 -21.35
CA GLU A 135 13.97 -4.05 -21.91
C GLU A 135 13.70 -2.66 -22.51
N GLY A 136 14.62 -1.71 -22.37
CA GLY A 136 14.37 -0.30 -22.76
C GLY A 136 13.29 0.40 -21.94
N LYS A 137 13.03 -0.07 -20.70
CA LYS A 137 11.98 0.45 -19.81
C LYS A 137 12.60 1.15 -18.62
N THR A 138 13.39 2.16 -18.85
CA THR A 138 14.18 2.87 -17.83
C THR A 138 13.45 4.03 -17.16
N GLU A 139 12.27 4.39 -17.67
CA GLU A 139 11.47 5.47 -17.09
C GLU A 139 10.82 5.03 -15.79
N GLY A 140 10.86 5.92 -14.80
CA GLY A 140 10.26 5.67 -13.50
C GLY A 140 11.24 5.67 -12.34
N MET A 141 10.73 5.35 -11.16
CA MET A 141 11.54 5.36 -9.93
C MET A 141 10.91 4.53 -8.82
N ILE A 142 11.76 4.14 -7.89
CA ILE A 142 11.36 3.74 -6.54
C ILE A 142 11.73 4.85 -5.54
N LYS A 143 10.84 5.11 -4.61
CA LYS A 143 11.04 6.05 -3.50
C LYS A 143 10.67 5.35 -2.19
N VAL A 144 11.58 5.39 -1.19
CA VAL A 144 11.38 4.74 0.11
C VAL A 144 11.54 5.76 1.22
N MET A 145 10.54 5.84 2.08
CA MET A 145 10.51 6.67 3.28
C MET A 145 11.02 5.86 4.47
N VAL A 146 12.10 6.33 5.12
CA VAL A 146 12.83 5.57 6.15
C VAL A 146 12.97 6.38 7.43
N ILE A 147 12.70 5.74 8.57
CA ILE A 147 12.93 6.28 9.93
C ILE A 147 13.80 5.33 10.72
N LYS A 148 14.97 5.79 11.16
CA LYS A 148 15.90 4.99 12.00
C LYS A 148 16.15 3.58 11.43
N GLY A 149 16.35 3.51 10.10
CA GLY A 149 16.59 2.27 9.38
C GLY A 149 15.37 1.37 9.14
N ARG A 150 14.15 1.84 9.44
CA ARG A 150 12.90 1.13 9.16
C ARG A 150 12.12 1.85 8.07
N PRO A 151 11.73 1.18 7.00
CA PRO A 151 10.78 1.73 6.06
C PRO A 151 9.44 2.02 6.73
N VAL A 152 8.85 3.16 6.41
CA VAL A 152 7.50 3.57 6.81
C VAL A 152 6.58 3.76 5.63
N GLY A 153 7.11 3.64 4.43
CA GLY A 153 6.37 3.64 3.18
C GLY A 153 7.28 3.49 1.97
N ALA A 154 6.70 3.03 0.87
CA ALA A 154 7.38 2.94 -0.43
C ALA A 154 6.41 3.31 -1.56
N THR A 155 6.93 3.98 -2.57
CA THR A 155 6.22 4.32 -3.81
C THR A 155 7.06 3.85 -4.98
N ILE A 156 6.45 3.18 -5.94
CA ILE A 156 7.11 2.73 -7.18
C ILE A 156 6.26 3.22 -8.33
N ALA A 157 6.87 3.95 -9.25
CA ALA A 157 6.26 4.35 -10.51
C ALA A 157 7.12 3.78 -11.64
N GLY A 158 6.60 2.84 -12.40
CA GLY A 158 7.37 2.18 -13.44
C GLY A 158 6.84 0.79 -13.80
N PRO A 159 7.54 0.06 -14.67
CA PRO A 159 7.12 -1.27 -15.08
C PRO A 159 7.12 -2.25 -13.89
N ASN A 160 6.11 -3.10 -13.85
CA ASN A 160 5.95 -4.14 -12.81
C ASN A 160 5.88 -3.59 -11.37
N ALA A 161 5.48 -2.34 -11.17
CA ALA A 161 5.41 -1.73 -9.86
C ALA A 161 4.45 -2.48 -8.93
N GLY A 162 3.35 -3.02 -9.47
CA GLY A 162 2.38 -3.83 -8.73
C GLY A 162 2.97 -5.11 -8.16
N GLU A 163 3.86 -5.77 -8.89
CA GLU A 163 4.57 -6.96 -8.40
C GLU A 163 5.68 -6.59 -7.39
N MET A 164 6.43 -5.53 -7.69
CA MET A 164 7.55 -5.08 -6.85
C MET A 164 7.12 -4.58 -5.48
N ILE A 165 5.93 -3.94 -5.37
CA ILE A 165 5.45 -3.37 -4.10
C ILE A 165 5.19 -4.44 -3.02
N GLY A 166 4.98 -5.69 -3.42
CA GLY A 166 4.76 -6.82 -2.52
C GLY A 166 5.89 -7.01 -1.51
N ILE A 167 7.14 -6.81 -1.91
CA ILE A 167 8.31 -6.86 -1.01
C ILE A 167 8.17 -5.82 0.10
N TRP A 168 7.80 -4.60 -0.25
CA TRP A 168 7.64 -3.50 0.71
C TRP A 168 6.43 -3.68 1.61
N ALA A 169 5.35 -4.27 1.11
CA ALA A 169 4.21 -4.66 1.94
C ALA A 169 4.62 -5.69 3.01
N LEU A 170 5.42 -6.71 2.63
CA LEU A 170 5.98 -7.69 3.57
C LEU A 170 6.89 -7.02 4.61
N VAL A 171 7.73 -6.09 4.18
CA VAL A 171 8.65 -5.33 5.04
C VAL A 171 7.89 -4.52 6.09
N LEU A 172 6.83 -3.81 5.69
CA LEU A 172 6.01 -3.01 6.60
C LEU A 172 5.18 -3.90 7.54
N ALA A 173 4.59 -4.98 7.02
CA ALA A 173 3.82 -5.93 7.82
C ALA A 173 4.62 -6.49 8.99
N ASN A 174 5.90 -6.84 8.73
CA ASN A 174 6.79 -7.46 9.70
C ASN A 174 7.76 -6.47 10.35
N ARG A 175 7.62 -5.17 10.08
CA ARG A 175 8.49 -4.10 10.63
C ARG A 175 9.99 -4.38 10.42
N LEU A 176 10.35 -4.92 9.26
CA LEU A 176 11.74 -5.23 8.92
C LEU A 176 12.56 -3.93 8.76
N LYS A 177 13.88 -4.05 8.91
CA LYS A 177 14.82 -2.95 8.68
C LYS A 177 15.37 -3.01 7.25
N MET A 178 15.92 -1.89 6.78
CA MET A 178 16.58 -1.78 5.47
C MET A 178 17.62 -2.87 5.23
N GLY A 179 18.33 -3.31 6.28
CA GLY A 179 19.31 -4.39 6.19
C GLY A 179 18.73 -5.73 5.71
N ALA A 180 17.48 -6.04 6.03
CA ALA A 180 16.82 -7.25 5.54
C ALA A 180 16.63 -7.23 4.03
N ILE A 181 16.29 -6.06 3.46
CA ILE A 181 16.10 -5.89 2.02
C ILE A 181 17.45 -5.84 1.30
N ALA A 182 18.43 -5.12 1.86
CA ALA A 182 19.77 -5.05 1.29
C ALA A 182 20.48 -6.43 1.26
N GLY A 183 20.20 -7.29 2.25
CA GLY A 183 20.77 -8.64 2.36
C GLY A 183 20.00 -9.72 1.59
N MET A 184 18.83 -9.43 1.01
CA MET A 184 18.10 -10.46 0.26
C MET A 184 18.82 -10.86 -1.04
N VAL A 185 18.61 -12.11 -1.46
CA VAL A 185 19.06 -12.58 -2.76
C VAL A 185 17.89 -12.60 -3.71
N LEU A 186 18.05 -11.97 -4.85
CA LEU A 186 17.03 -11.92 -5.92
C LEU A 186 17.58 -12.56 -7.19
N PRO A 187 16.71 -13.12 -8.05
CA PRO A 187 17.14 -13.59 -9.37
C PRO A 187 17.63 -12.41 -10.21
N TYR A 188 18.69 -12.66 -10.98
CA TYR A 188 19.31 -11.70 -11.88
C TYR A 188 19.16 -12.13 -13.35
N PRO A 189 18.82 -11.20 -14.28
CA PRO A 189 18.39 -9.83 -14.03
C PRO A 189 16.88 -9.75 -13.76
N SER A 190 16.49 -8.92 -12.80
CA SER A 190 15.06 -8.70 -12.50
C SER A 190 14.77 -7.24 -12.12
N MET A 191 13.51 -6.79 -12.30
CA MET A 191 13.09 -5.45 -11.85
C MET A 191 13.16 -5.33 -10.32
N GLY A 192 12.97 -6.44 -9.60
CA GLY A 192 13.04 -6.50 -8.13
C GLY A 192 14.38 -6.06 -7.55
N GLU A 193 15.49 -6.18 -8.29
CA GLU A 193 16.81 -5.71 -7.86
C GLU A 193 16.82 -4.23 -7.48
N LEU A 194 15.95 -3.40 -8.08
CA LEU A 194 15.84 -2.01 -7.73
C LEU A 194 15.49 -1.81 -6.25
N SER A 195 14.66 -2.71 -5.67
CA SER A 195 14.34 -2.69 -4.23
C SER A 195 15.57 -2.99 -3.38
N LYS A 196 16.41 -3.94 -3.78
CA LYS A 196 17.67 -4.25 -3.10
C LYS A 196 18.66 -3.09 -3.22
N ARG A 197 18.83 -2.52 -4.41
CA ARG A 197 19.76 -1.41 -4.68
C ARG A 197 19.38 -0.16 -3.86
N VAL A 198 18.10 0.25 -3.81
CA VAL A 198 17.68 1.38 -2.99
C VAL A 198 17.86 1.12 -1.49
N ALA A 199 17.71 -0.14 -1.05
CA ALA A 199 18.00 -0.51 0.34
C ALA A 199 19.51 -0.47 0.65
N GLY A 200 20.36 -0.86 -0.29
CA GLY A 200 21.82 -0.73 -0.19
C GLY A 200 22.27 0.74 -0.09
N ALA A 201 21.64 1.63 -0.87
CA ALA A 201 21.93 3.06 -0.84
C ALA A 201 21.69 3.71 0.53
N TYR A 202 20.89 3.12 1.40
CA TYR A 202 20.72 3.56 2.79
C TYR A 202 22.03 3.47 3.60
N PHE A 203 22.89 2.52 3.28
CA PHE A 203 24.14 2.25 4.00
C PHE A 203 25.35 2.94 3.37
N SER A 204 25.29 3.29 2.09
CA SER A 204 26.44 3.84 1.35
C SER A 204 27.06 5.08 2.00
N PRO A 205 26.32 6.10 2.47
CA PRO A 205 26.93 7.24 3.14
C PRO A 205 27.71 6.85 4.39
N LYS A 206 27.22 5.83 5.14
CA LYS A 206 27.83 5.38 6.39
C LYS A 206 29.09 4.55 6.18
N LEU A 207 29.30 4.01 4.99
CA LEU A 207 30.47 3.20 4.66
C LEU A 207 31.64 4.03 4.13
N PHE A 208 31.37 5.24 3.62
CA PHE A 208 32.36 6.09 2.95
C PHE A 208 32.61 7.44 3.66
N GLU A 209 31.82 7.76 4.69
CA GLU A 209 32.08 8.89 5.60
C GLU A 209 32.88 8.41 6.81
N ASN A 210 34.20 8.22 6.63
CA ASN A 210 35.21 8.09 7.70
C ASN A 210 36.12 9.29 7.68
#